data_68c0f6468f724fe056ed8b59d00ad4fd
#
_entry.id   68c0f6468f724fe056ed8b59d00ad4fd
#
_cell.length_a   1.000
_cell.length_b   1.000
_cell.length_c   1.000
_cell.angle_alpha   90.00
_cell.angle_beta   90.00
_cell.angle_gamma   90.00
#
_symmetry.space_group_name_H-M   'P 1'
#
loop_
_entity.id
_entity.type
_entity.pdbx_description
1 polymer ?
#
loop_
_entity_poly.entity_id
_entity_poly.type
_entity_poly.pdbx_seq_one_letter_code
_entity_poly.pdbx_strand_id
1 'polypeptide(L)'
;TSEWIDDVRTITNSSTGRLGFTIGSAFAEAAGNGENIEKIYYLHGVRAAYPQHDKVQPVMVEGVRDLQRELGRLLETEKIDAVIHAMAVSDYMVNEVTTLDRIRGEESEDSQDLSGNKISSDIDDLVIHMKRAPKVINSIKKLSPDSLLVGFKLLSSVPHEELISVGKRLMAKNDCDFVLANDLKEI
;
A
#
# COMPACT_ATOMS: atom_id res chain seq x y z
N THR A 1 -1.20 -2.73 -2.21
CA THR A 1 -2.63 -2.42 -2.44
C THR A 1 -3.02 -2.68 -3.88
N SER A 2 -4.31 -2.95 -4.10
CA SER A 2 -4.93 -3.18 -5.41
C SER A 2 -6.06 -2.17 -5.59
N GLU A 3 -6.18 -1.64 -6.82
CA GLU A 3 -7.22 -0.67 -7.15
C GLU A 3 -8.20 -1.31 -8.13
N TRP A 4 -9.47 -1.34 -7.77
CA TRP A 4 -10.51 -1.93 -8.59
C TRP A 4 -10.77 -1.11 -9.86
N ILE A 5 -10.87 -1.81 -11.00
CA ILE A 5 -11.33 -1.28 -12.29
C ILE A 5 -12.84 -1.52 -12.39
N ASP A 6 -13.26 -2.73 -12.04
CA ASP A 6 -14.64 -3.20 -12.00
C ASP A 6 -14.78 -4.30 -10.91
N ASP A 7 -15.92 -4.97 -10.83
CA ASP A 7 -16.20 -6.01 -9.84
C ASP A 7 -15.28 -7.24 -9.91
N VAL A 8 -14.50 -7.40 -10.97
CA VAL A 8 -13.67 -8.60 -11.20
C VAL A 8 -12.21 -8.32 -11.53
N ARG A 9 -11.85 -7.07 -11.87
CA ARG A 9 -10.51 -6.69 -12.31
C ARG A 9 -9.89 -5.63 -11.44
N THR A 10 -8.59 -5.78 -11.17
CA THR A 10 -7.80 -4.82 -10.37
C THR A 10 -6.50 -4.46 -11.07
N ILE A 11 -6.03 -3.24 -10.82
CA ILE A 11 -4.64 -2.85 -11.04
C ILE A 11 -3.91 -3.02 -9.72
N THR A 12 -2.81 -3.76 -9.73
CA THR A 12 -2.07 -4.08 -8.50
C THR A 12 -0.55 -4.00 -8.72
N ASN A 13 0.18 -3.80 -7.63
CA ASN A 13 1.63 -3.93 -7.64
C ASN A 13 2.03 -5.40 -7.80
N SER A 14 3.21 -5.65 -8.37
CA SER A 14 3.79 -7.01 -8.46
C SER A 14 4.29 -7.55 -7.11
N SER A 15 4.23 -6.76 -6.05
CA SER A 15 4.68 -7.16 -4.72
C SER A 15 3.84 -8.31 -4.16
N THR A 16 4.53 -9.34 -3.67
CA THR A 16 3.91 -10.53 -3.04
C THR A 16 3.64 -10.35 -1.54
N GLY A 17 4.16 -9.27 -0.92
CA GLY A 17 4.11 -9.08 0.53
C GLY A 17 5.16 -9.88 1.32
N ARG A 18 6.09 -10.60 0.64
CA ARG A 18 7.06 -11.49 1.27
C ARG A 18 7.91 -10.79 2.34
N LEU A 19 8.42 -9.59 2.05
CA LEU A 19 9.23 -8.83 3.01
C LEU A 19 8.41 -8.51 4.28
N GLY A 20 7.20 -8.01 4.12
CA GLY A 20 6.30 -7.73 5.26
C GLY A 20 5.99 -9.00 6.06
N PHE A 21 5.76 -10.13 5.38
CA PHE A 21 5.56 -11.42 6.03
C PHE A 21 6.78 -11.86 6.86
N THR A 22 7.99 -11.75 6.30
CA THR A 22 9.24 -12.10 7.00
C THR A 22 9.44 -11.23 8.24
N ILE A 23 9.22 -9.92 8.13
CA ILE A 23 9.33 -8.99 9.26
C ILE A 23 8.27 -9.34 10.33
N GLY A 24 7.01 -9.48 9.94
CA GLY A 24 5.92 -9.82 10.86
C GLY A 24 6.14 -11.16 11.57
N SER A 25 6.68 -12.16 10.86
CA SER A 25 7.03 -13.46 11.44
C SER A 25 8.15 -13.35 12.48
N ALA A 26 9.17 -12.54 12.21
CA ALA A 26 10.26 -12.31 13.17
C ALA A 26 9.75 -11.64 14.45
N PHE A 27 8.84 -10.67 14.35
CA PHE A 27 8.21 -10.05 15.52
C PHE A 27 7.31 -11.05 16.27
N ALA A 28 6.56 -11.89 15.57
CA ALA A 28 5.73 -12.92 16.18
C ALA A 28 6.58 -13.96 16.93
N GLU A 29 7.70 -14.39 16.35
CA GLU A 29 8.66 -15.29 16.98
C GLU A 29 9.30 -14.67 18.24
N ALA A 30 9.74 -13.41 18.16
CA ALA A 30 10.27 -12.67 19.31
C ALA A 30 9.24 -12.58 20.44
N ALA A 31 7.97 -12.30 20.14
CA ALA A 31 6.88 -12.30 21.10
C ALA A 31 6.67 -13.67 21.76
N GLY A 32 6.80 -14.76 20.98
CA GLY A 32 6.73 -16.14 21.47
C GLY A 32 7.91 -16.52 22.38
N ASN A 33 9.08 -15.91 22.17
CA ASN A 33 10.28 -16.10 22.97
C ASN A 33 10.35 -15.22 24.22
N GLY A 34 9.29 -14.48 24.53
CA GLY A 34 9.16 -13.70 25.77
C GLY A 34 9.60 -12.25 25.66
N GLU A 35 9.91 -11.76 24.45
CA GLU A 35 10.10 -10.33 24.24
C GLU A 35 8.82 -9.55 24.56
N ASN A 36 8.97 -8.32 25.05
CA ASN A 36 7.86 -7.47 25.46
C ASN A 36 7.09 -6.91 24.24
N ILE A 37 6.48 -7.81 23.48
CA ILE A 37 5.57 -7.50 22.38
C ILE A 37 4.18 -7.94 22.78
N GLU A 38 3.30 -6.98 23.01
CA GLU A 38 1.94 -7.24 23.47
C GLU A 38 1.04 -7.70 22.31
N LYS A 39 1.08 -6.96 21.18
CA LYS A 39 0.20 -7.18 20.04
C LYS A 39 0.81 -6.67 18.74
N ILE A 40 0.52 -7.37 17.66
CA ILE A 40 0.96 -7.02 16.31
C ILE A 40 -0.28 -6.87 15.41
N TYR A 41 -0.60 -5.64 15.00
CA TYR A 41 -1.60 -5.40 13.97
C TYR A 41 -0.93 -5.55 12.60
N TYR A 42 -1.31 -6.59 11.88
CA TYR A 42 -0.69 -6.92 10.59
C TYR A 42 -1.61 -6.56 9.43
N LEU A 43 -1.40 -5.39 8.82
CA LEU A 43 -2.15 -4.95 7.66
C LEU A 43 -1.62 -5.65 6.41
N HIS A 44 -2.49 -6.33 5.66
CA HIS A 44 -2.10 -7.10 4.48
C HIS A 44 -3.11 -6.98 3.34
N GLY A 45 -2.62 -7.11 2.12
CA GLY A 45 -3.49 -7.18 0.92
C GLY A 45 -4.22 -8.52 0.84
N VAL A 46 -5.29 -8.57 0.06
CA VAL A 46 -6.19 -9.73 -0.08
C VAL A 46 -5.46 -11.05 -0.39
N ARG A 47 -4.38 -10.99 -1.18
CA ARG A 47 -3.62 -12.17 -1.62
C ARG A 47 -2.31 -12.38 -0.86
N ALA A 48 -1.99 -11.53 0.10
CA ALA A 48 -0.77 -11.64 0.88
C ALA A 48 -0.96 -12.55 2.09
N ALA A 49 0.04 -13.39 2.36
CA ALA A 49 0.07 -14.17 3.59
C ALA A 49 0.33 -13.28 4.81
N TYR A 50 -0.08 -13.75 5.96
CA TYR A 50 0.21 -13.12 7.26
C TYR A 50 0.69 -14.17 8.27
N PRO A 51 1.53 -13.79 9.25
CA PRO A 51 2.03 -14.70 10.26
C PRO A 51 0.90 -15.27 11.13
N GLN A 52 0.95 -16.58 11.38
CA GLN A 52 -0.02 -17.28 12.23
C GLN A 52 0.54 -17.34 13.66
N HIS A 53 0.06 -16.45 14.53
CA HIS A 53 0.47 -16.37 15.93
C HIS A 53 -0.65 -15.70 16.75
N ASP A 54 -0.81 -16.06 18.02
CA ASP A 54 -1.86 -15.54 18.91
C ASP A 54 -1.79 -14.02 19.16
N LYS A 55 -0.59 -13.45 19.09
CA LYS A 55 -0.39 -12.00 19.21
C LYS A 55 -0.54 -11.23 17.90
N VAL A 56 -0.71 -11.91 16.78
CA VAL A 56 -0.93 -11.29 15.47
C VAL A 56 -2.41 -11.12 15.19
N GLN A 57 -2.83 -9.88 15.04
CA GLN A 57 -4.16 -9.54 14.57
C GLN A 57 -4.08 -9.12 13.10
N PRO A 58 -4.49 -9.98 12.15
CA PRO A 58 -4.51 -9.60 10.75
C PRO A 58 -5.62 -8.59 10.47
N VAL A 59 -5.30 -7.61 9.63
CA VAL A 59 -6.22 -6.61 9.12
C VAL A 59 -6.09 -6.58 7.60
N MET A 60 -7.07 -7.14 6.92
CA MET A 60 -7.09 -7.16 5.47
C MET A 60 -7.45 -5.78 4.92
N VAL A 61 -6.70 -5.32 3.92
CA VAL A 61 -6.95 -4.08 3.21
C VAL A 61 -6.85 -4.31 1.70
N GLU A 62 -7.67 -3.62 0.93
CA GLU A 62 -7.68 -3.73 -0.52
C GLU A 62 -6.90 -2.58 -1.17
N GLY A 63 -7.53 -1.43 -1.33
CA GLY A 63 -6.97 -0.24 -1.95
C GLY A 63 -6.32 0.75 -0.98
N VAL A 64 -5.84 1.85 -1.54
CA VAL A 64 -5.19 2.91 -0.75
C VAL A 64 -6.16 3.54 0.26
N ARG A 65 -7.42 3.76 -0.12
CA ARG A 65 -8.42 4.36 0.78
C ARG A 65 -8.75 3.46 1.97
N ASP A 66 -8.83 2.17 1.71
CA ASP A 66 -9.09 1.18 2.74
C ASP A 66 -7.92 1.11 3.73
N LEU A 67 -6.69 1.06 3.20
CA LEU A 67 -5.47 1.15 4.01
C LEU A 67 -5.46 2.42 4.89
N GLN A 68 -5.78 3.58 4.32
CA GLN A 68 -5.84 4.83 5.08
C GLN A 68 -6.86 4.78 6.21
N ARG A 69 -8.05 4.23 5.94
CA ARG A 69 -9.12 4.11 6.93
C ARG A 69 -8.69 3.20 8.08
N GLU A 70 -8.21 1.98 7.78
CA GLU A 70 -7.86 1.01 8.81
C GLU A 70 -6.62 1.42 9.61
N LEU A 71 -5.58 1.91 8.94
CA LEU A 71 -4.39 2.42 9.62
C LEU A 71 -4.73 3.64 10.48
N GLY A 72 -5.52 4.59 9.96
CA GLY A 72 -5.98 5.76 10.73
C GLY A 72 -6.75 5.35 11.97
N ARG A 73 -7.71 4.44 11.83
CA ARG A 73 -8.48 3.89 12.97
C ARG A 73 -7.56 3.29 14.02
N LEU A 74 -6.60 2.47 13.64
CA LEU A 74 -5.65 1.85 14.59
C LEU A 74 -4.81 2.90 15.31
N LEU A 75 -4.27 3.89 14.58
CA LEU A 75 -3.43 4.93 15.17
C LEU A 75 -4.21 5.88 16.10
N GLU A 76 -5.53 5.99 15.93
CA GLU A 76 -6.40 6.81 16.77
C GLU A 76 -6.95 6.06 17.99
N THR A 77 -7.15 4.74 17.88
CA THR A 77 -7.84 3.96 18.93
C THR A 77 -6.92 3.09 19.76
N GLU A 78 -5.73 2.79 19.27
CA GLU A 78 -4.78 1.88 19.90
C GLU A 78 -3.48 2.61 20.25
N LYS A 79 -2.81 2.17 21.31
CA LYS A 79 -1.45 2.61 21.58
C LYS A 79 -0.48 1.86 20.68
N ILE A 80 0.07 2.54 19.71
CA ILE A 80 1.02 1.97 18.73
C ILE A 80 2.43 2.48 19.07
N ASP A 81 3.31 1.59 19.48
CA ASP A 81 4.70 1.95 19.81
C ASP A 81 5.59 2.02 18.56
N ALA A 82 5.28 1.23 17.51
CA ALA A 82 6.05 1.25 16.26
C ALA A 82 5.16 0.95 15.04
N VAL A 83 5.44 1.61 13.92
CA VAL A 83 4.85 1.35 12.61
C VAL A 83 5.94 0.98 11.61
N ILE A 84 5.86 -0.23 11.05
CA ILE A 84 6.76 -0.71 10.00
C ILE A 84 6.01 -0.68 8.69
N HIS A 85 6.20 0.40 7.92
CA HIS A 85 5.42 0.67 6.71
C HIS A 85 6.06 0.02 5.46
N ALA A 86 6.07 -1.33 5.43
CA ALA A 86 6.68 -2.13 4.36
C ALA A 86 5.74 -2.47 3.20
N MET A 87 4.47 -2.06 3.27
CA MET A 87 3.48 -2.36 2.24
C MET A 87 3.76 -1.60 0.95
N ALA A 88 3.66 -2.29 -0.20
CA ALA A 88 3.67 -1.67 -1.52
C ALA A 88 2.32 -0.98 -1.79
N VAL A 89 2.25 0.31 -1.49
CA VAL A 89 1.05 1.13 -1.67
C VAL A 89 1.04 1.72 -3.08
N SER A 90 -0.08 1.67 -3.75
CA SER A 90 -0.26 2.25 -5.08
C SER A 90 -0.06 3.77 -5.05
N ASP A 91 0.69 4.28 -6.03
CA ASP A 91 0.88 5.73 -6.21
C ASP A 91 -0.29 6.40 -6.94
N TYR A 92 -1.13 5.59 -7.57
CA TYR A 92 -2.30 6.01 -8.33
C TYR A 92 -3.51 5.15 -7.96
N MET A 93 -4.69 5.76 -8.00
CA MET A 93 -5.98 5.11 -7.80
C MET A 93 -6.82 5.27 -9.05
N VAL A 94 -7.67 4.29 -9.35
CA VAL A 94 -8.67 4.41 -10.43
C VAL A 94 -9.62 5.56 -10.07
N ASN A 95 -9.76 6.51 -11.00
CA ASN A 95 -10.67 7.63 -10.86
C ASN A 95 -11.93 7.42 -11.70
N GLU A 96 -11.75 6.96 -12.91
CA GLU A 96 -12.81 6.74 -13.87
C GLU A 96 -12.38 5.64 -14.85
N VAL A 97 -13.33 4.84 -15.28
CA VAL A 97 -13.17 3.91 -16.40
C VAL A 97 -14.12 4.35 -17.50
N THR A 98 -13.61 4.49 -18.70
CA THR A 98 -14.35 5.08 -19.83
C THR A 98 -13.87 4.51 -21.16
N THR A 99 -14.43 4.95 -22.27
CA THR A 99 -13.98 4.63 -23.62
C THR A 99 -13.18 5.76 -24.23
N LEU A 100 -12.38 5.46 -25.26
CA LEU A 100 -11.61 6.46 -25.97
C LEU A 100 -12.52 7.45 -26.71
N ASP A 101 -13.62 6.97 -27.28
CA ASP A 101 -14.62 7.80 -27.98
C ASP A 101 -15.22 8.86 -27.07
N ARG A 102 -15.56 8.47 -25.84
CA ARG A 102 -16.08 9.44 -24.85
C ARG A 102 -15.06 10.53 -24.51
N ILE A 103 -13.77 10.19 -24.43
CA ILE A 103 -12.71 11.20 -24.20
C ILE A 103 -12.59 12.16 -25.38
N ARG A 104 -12.77 11.66 -26.62
CA ARG A 104 -12.71 12.46 -27.83
C ARG A 104 -13.98 13.30 -28.07
N GLY A 105 -15.05 13.07 -27.31
CA GLY A 105 -16.34 13.71 -27.49
C GLY A 105 -17.11 13.14 -28.69
N GLU A 106 -16.77 11.93 -29.13
CA GLU A 106 -17.46 11.19 -30.15
C GLU A 106 -18.58 10.40 -29.46
N GLU A 107 -19.85 10.78 -29.69
CA GLU A 107 -20.98 10.05 -29.11
C GLU A 107 -21.12 8.70 -29.82
N SER A 108 -20.87 7.60 -29.12
CA SER A 108 -21.21 6.26 -29.53
C SER A 108 -22.32 5.70 -28.65
N GLU A 109 -23.12 4.74 -29.18
CA GLU A 109 -24.15 4.05 -28.37
C GLU A 109 -23.55 3.31 -27.17
N ASP A 110 -22.23 3.05 -27.17
CA ASP A 110 -21.47 2.40 -26.10
C ASP A 110 -20.92 3.35 -25.04
N SER A 111 -21.29 4.64 -25.09
CA SER A 111 -20.88 5.68 -24.10
C SER A 111 -21.54 5.50 -22.74
N GLN A 112 -21.74 4.26 -22.27
CA GLN A 112 -22.33 3.97 -20.97
C GLN A 112 -21.37 4.31 -19.83
N ASP A 113 -21.94 4.69 -18.69
CA ASP A 113 -21.19 4.76 -17.44
C ASP A 113 -20.70 3.35 -17.08
N LEU A 114 -19.40 3.12 -17.21
CA LEU A 114 -18.74 1.84 -16.94
C LEU A 114 -18.42 1.63 -15.46
N SER A 115 -18.87 2.54 -14.59
CA SER A 115 -18.64 2.43 -13.16
C SER A 115 -19.54 1.38 -12.50
N GLY A 116 -18.96 0.48 -11.74
CA GLY A 116 -19.66 -0.35 -10.75
C GLY A 116 -20.16 -1.71 -11.20
N ASN A 117 -19.98 -2.13 -12.47
CA ASN A 117 -20.34 -3.46 -12.94
C ASN A 117 -19.16 -4.11 -13.68
N LYS A 118 -19.27 -5.41 -13.96
CA LYS A 118 -18.33 -6.07 -14.85
C LYS A 118 -18.39 -5.42 -16.23
N ILE A 119 -17.29 -4.79 -16.63
CA ILE A 119 -17.15 -4.13 -17.93
C ILE A 119 -17.19 -5.19 -19.03
N SER A 120 -17.96 -4.92 -20.12
CA SER A 120 -18.02 -5.82 -21.26
C SER A 120 -16.64 -6.02 -21.91
N SER A 121 -16.39 -7.23 -22.43
CA SER A 121 -15.22 -7.52 -23.25
C SER A 121 -15.35 -7.04 -24.70
N ASP A 122 -16.51 -6.53 -25.08
CA ASP A 122 -16.82 -6.09 -26.44
C ASP A 122 -16.44 -4.60 -26.66
N ILE A 123 -15.88 -3.95 -25.64
CA ILE A 123 -15.36 -2.60 -25.75
C ILE A 123 -13.97 -2.64 -26.37
N ASP A 124 -13.82 -2.04 -27.55
CA ASP A 124 -12.56 -2.06 -28.30
C ASP A 124 -11.45 -1.23 -27.60
N ASP A 125 -11.78 -0.04 -27.12
CA ASP A 125 -10.83 0.92 -26.54
C ASP A 125 -11.24 1.35 -25.13
N LEU A 126 -10.85 0.53 -24.12
CA LEU A 126 -11.06 0.84 -22.72
C LEU A 126 -9.97 1.80 -22.21
N VAL A 127 -10.37 2.90 -21.59
CA VAL A 127 -9.49 3.87 -20.97
C VAL A 127 -9.68 3.87 -19.46
N ILE A 128 -8.57 3.74 -18.72
CA ILE A 128 -8.56 3.83 -17.27
C ILE A 128 -7.88 5.12 -16.87
N HIS A 129 -8.68 6.10 -16.44
CA HIS A 129 -8.16 7.35 -15.89
C HIS A 129 -7.76 7.14 -14.44
N MET A 130 -6.48 7.32 -14.16
CA MET A 130 -5.94 7.22 -12.82
C MET A 130 -5.56 8.59 -12.26
N LYS A 131 -5.84 8.81 -10.98
CA LYS A 131 -5.39 9.98 -10.23
C LYS A 131 -4.36 9.60 -9.17
N ARG A 132 -3.53 10.58 -8.79
CA ARG A 132 -2.53 10.39 -7.74
C ARG A 132 -3.19 9.97 -6.42
N ALA A 133 -2.69 8.88 -5.85
CA ALA A 133 -3.10 8.45 -4.52
C ALA A 133 -2.47 9.32 -3.42
N PRO A 134 -3.15 9.51 -2.29
CA PRO A 134 -2.53 10.12 -1.13
C PRO A 134 -1.40 9.24 -0.59
N LYS A 135 -0.34 9.87 -0.09
CA LYS A 135 0.76 9.13 0.53
C LYS A 135 0.40 8.79 1.97
N VAL A 136 0.08 7.53 2.21
CA VAL A 136 -0.35 7.03 3.53
C VAL A 136 0.69 7.31 4.61
N ILE A 137 1.97 7.14 4.32
CA ILE A 137 3.07 7.40 5.26
C ILE A 137 3.06 8.83 5.84
N ASN A 138 2.54 9.83 5.08
CA ASN A 138 2.48 11.22 5.52
C ASN A 138 1.53 11.47 6.70
N SER A 139 0.61 10.53 6.98
CA SER A 139 -0.36 10.65 8.07
C SER A 139 0.10 9.99 9.37
N ILE A 140 1.06 9.06 9.32
CA ILE A 140 1.41 8.20 10.46
C ILE A 140 1.88 9.03 11.65
N LYS A 141 2.93 9.81 11.49
CA LYS A 141 3.47 10.66 12.58
C LYS A 141 2.53 11.80 13.01
N LYS A 142 1.56 12.16 12.16
CA LYS A 142 0.53 13.15 12.54
C LYS A 142 -0.51 12.57 13.49
N LEU A 143 -0.87 11.29 13.30
CA LEU A 143 -1.84 10.57 14.11
C LEU A 143 -1.19 9.93 15.33
N SER A 144 0.06 9.50 15.24
CA SER A 144 0.81 8.88 16.32
C SER A 144 2.27 9.42 16.35
N PRO A 145 2.49 10.63 16.88
CA PRO A 145 3.79 11.30 16.84
C PRO A 145 4.88 10.55 17.62
N ASP A 146 4.51 9.86 18.69
CA ASP A 146 5.43 9.16 19.57
C ASP A 146 5.82 7.75 19.10
N SER A 147 5.10 7.20 18.09
CA SER A 147 5.41 5.88 17.54
C SER A 147 6.71 5.91 16.72
N LEU A 148 7.55 4.88 16.83
CA LEU A 148 8.64 4.67 15.88
C LEU A 148 8.09 4.42 14.47
N LEU A 149 8.63 5.11 13.46
CA LEU A 149 8.25 4.91 12.07
C LEU A 149 9.42 4.40 11.24
N VAL A 150 9.25 3.20 10.68
CA VAL A 150 10.18 2.60 9.71
C VAL A 150 9.57 2.70 8.31
N GLY A 151 10.21 3.49 7.46
CA GLY A 151 9.82 3.64 6.05
C GLY A 151 10.62 2.71 5.13
N PHE A 152 10.08 2.42 3.96
CA PHE A 152 10.73 1.61 2.93
C PHE A 152 10.77 2.36 1.62
N LYS A 153 11.88 2.29 0.91
CA LYS A 153 12.05 2.85 -0.41
C LYS A 153 12.69 1.84 -1.34
N LEU A 154 11.96 1.49 -2.39
CA LEU A 154 12.48 0.66 -3.48
C LEU A 154 12.77 1.57 -4.67
N LEU A 155 13.96 1.45 -5.22
CA LEU A 155 14.36 2.06 -6.49
C LEU A 155 14.75 0.95 -7.47
N SER A 156 15.06 1.30 -8.69
CA SER A 156 15.48 0.36 -9.71
C SER A 156 16.63 0.94 -10.52
N SER A 157 17.77 0.25 -10.48
CA SER A 157 18.94 0.57 -11.30
C SER A 157 19.49 1.98 -11.04
N VAL A 158 19.64 2.35 -9.77
CA VAL A 158 20.20 3.65 -9.39
C VAL A 158 21.57 3.50 -8.73
N PRO A 159 22.45 4.53 -8.80
CA PRO A 159 23.68 4.54 -8.03
C PRO A 159 23.40 4.51 -6.52
N HIS A 160 24.29 3.89 -5.75
CA HIS A 160 24.16 3.76 -4.30
C HIS A 160 24.01 5.12 -3.59
N GLU A 161 24.71 6.15 -4.06
CA GLU A 161 24.58 7.53 -3.52
C GLU A 161 23.19 8.11 -3.72
N GLU A 162 22.55 7.81 -4.86
CA GLU A 162 21.18 8.23 -5.13
C GLU A 162 20.21 7.50 -4.21
N LEU A 163 20.39 6.18 -4.02
CA LEU A 163 19.60 5.37 -3.10
C LEU A 163 19.60 5.96 -1.68
N ILE A 164 20.79 6.29 -1.15
CA ILE A 164 20.96 6.94 0.15
C ILE A 164 20.29 8.32 0.18
N SER A 165 20.49 9.13 -0.86
CA SER A 165 19.91 10.46 -0.95
C SER A 165 18.38 10.43 -0.92
N VAL A 166 17.78 9.50 -1.66
CA VAL A 166 16.31 9.32 -1.70
C VAL A 166 15.80 8.80 -0.35
N GLY A 167 16.51 7.87 0.28
CA GLY A 167 16.18 7.39 1.63
C GLY A 167 16.17 8.50 2.67
N LYS A 168 17.21 9.36 2.68
CA LYS A 168 17.29 10.54 3.58
C LYS A 168 16.16 11.53 3.34
N ARG A 169 15.79 11.77 2.07
CA ARG A 169 14.64 12.64 1.75
C ARG A 169 13.31 12.06 2.25
N LEU A 170 13.11 10.75 2.11
CA LEU A 170 11.92 10.09 2.64
C LEU A 170 11.86 10.22 4.16
N MET A 171 12.98 9.97 4.84
CA MET A 171 13.12 10.09 6.28
C MET A 171 12.74 11.49 6.76
N ALA A 172 13.38 12.52 6.22
CA ALA A 172 13.15 13.91 6.61
C ALA A 172 11.72 14.40 6.30
N LYS A 173 11.15 13.94 5.17
CA LYS A 173 9.80 14.37 4.75
C LYS A 173 8.68 13.81 5.64
N ASN A 174 8.86 12.61 6.16
CA ASN A 174 7.82 11.88 6.90
C ASN A 174 8.14 11.68 8.37
N ASP A 175 9.22 12.28 8.83
CA ASP A 175 9.70 12.12 10.22
C ASP A 175 9.90 10.65 10.59
N CYS A 176 10.48 9.88 9.65
CA CYS A 176 10.78 8.47 9.91
C CYS A 176 12.01 8.35 10.81
N ASP A 177 11.94 7.46 11.80
CA ASP A 177 13.08 7.14 12.65
C ASP A 177 14.10 6.28 11.89
N PHE A 178 13.63 5.41 10.97
CA PHE A 178 14.46 4.59 10.10
C PHE A 178 13.87 4.53 8.69
N VAL A 179 14.75 4.36 7.70
CA VAL A 179 14.37 4.07 6.33
C VAL A 179 15.25 2.95 5.77
N LEU A 180 14.64 1.88 5.27
CA LEU A 180 15.31 0.91 4.43
C LEU A 180 15.14 1.31 2.96
N ALA A 181 16.27 1.52 2.30
CA ALA A 181 16.30 1.83 0.88
C ALA A 181 16.97 0.66 0.14
N ASN A 182 16.25 0.08 -0.84
CA ASN A 182 16.70 -1.07 -1.62
C ASN A 182 16.70 -0.74 -3.11
N ASP A 183 17.62 -1.35 -3.85
CA ASP A 183 17.56 -1.40 -5.31
C ASP A 183 16.97 -2.74 -5.76
N LEU A 184 16.02 -2.71 -6.70
CA LEU A 184 15.34 -3.90 -7.23
C LEU A 184 16.30 -4.90 -7.89
N LYS A 185 17.48 -4.46 -8.34
CA LYS A 185 18.50 -5.35 -8.91
C LYS A 185 19.32 -6.11 -7.87
N GLU A 186 19.25 -5.68 -6.61
CA GLU A 186 20.06 -6.25 -5.52
C GLU A 186 19.27 -7.19 -4.60
N ILE A 187 17.95 -7.36 -4.85
CA ILE A 187 17.05 -8.19 -4.05
C ILE A 187 16.36 -9.29 -4.84
#